data_b3e217919c05491c34112e8497b60aab
#
_entry.id   b3e217919c05491c34112e8497b60aab
#
_cell.length_a   1.000
_cell.length_b   1.000
_cell.length_c   1.000
_cell.angle_alpha   90.00
_cell.angle_beta   90.00
_cell.angle_gamma   90.00
#
_symmetry.space_group_name_H-M   'P 1'
#
loop_
_entity.id
_entity.type
_entity.pdbx_description
1 polymer ?
#
loop_
_entity_poly.entity_id
_entity_poly.type
_entity_poly.pdbx_seq_one_letter_code
_entity_poly.pdbx_strand_id
1 'polypeptide(L)'
;MTSDVAFPDRFTEIDELTRPDHYWLTDDDRCYFLGEYTAGRGYSYSQTNQLILNFKKSLDRQGKPEWQYKQSALLQAAASFRRALGKDPPAHVFVPMPPSKARGDPLHDDRMTRMLRAIWPGESADVRELIVQSESTDAVHEQPVRPTPEQIQAAYRIDTSLATPEPRIVSIVDDLLTTGAHFRAASSVLAAHFPAVQIIGLFLARRVPDAESLL
;
A
#
# COMPACT_ATOMS: atom_id res chain seq x y z
N MET A 1 11.11 -10.62 24.33
CA MET A 1 11.72 -11.56 23.35
C MET A 1 11.16 -11.17 22.00
N THR A 2 11.92 -10.46 21.17
CA THR A 2 11.54 -10.20 19.78
C THR A 2 11.54 -11.55 19.07
N SER A 3 10.41 -11.95 18.51
CA SER A 3 10.36 -13.14 17.68
C SER A 3 11.24 -12.88 16.45
N ASP A 4 12.29 -13.66 16.31
CA ASP A 4 13.28 -13.61 15.23
C ASP A 4 12.70 -14.17 13.89
N VAL A 5 11.39 -13.99 13.71
CA VAL A 5 10.68 -14.43 12.51
C VAL A 5 10.99 -13.44 11.41
N ALA A 6 11.67 -13.89 10.37
CA ALA A 6 11.97 -13.09 9.18
C ALA A 6 10.68 -12.51 8.58
N PHE A 7 10.78 -11.29 8.02
CA PHE A 7 9.63 -10.69 7.33
C PHE A 7 9.15 -11.62 6.20
N PRO A 8 7.84 -11.89 6.09
CA PRO A 8 7.30 -12.85 5.12
C PRO A 8 7.67 -12.54 3.67
N ASP A 9 7.85 -13.59 2.89
CA ASP A 9 8.20 -13.56 1.46
C ASP A 9 7.16 -14.23 0.56
N ARG A 10 5.97 -14.51 1.12
CA ARG A 10 4.81 -15.05 0.40
C ARG A 10 3.57 -14.25 0.77
N PHE A 11 2.74 -13.99 -0.23
CA PHE A 11 1.45 -13.37 -0.02
C PHE A 11 0.47 -14.34 0.64
N THR A 12 -0.27 -13.80 1.61
CA THR A 12 -1.45 -14.44 2.24
C THR A 12 -2.69 -13.70 1.75
N GLU A 13 -3.72 -14.43 1.35
CA GLU A 13 -5.00 -13.85 0.94
C GLU A 13 -5.80 -13.38 2.16
N ILE A 14 -6.52 -12.26 2.01
CA ILE A 14 -7.54 -11.85 2.99
C ILE A 14 -8.73 -12.79 2.82
N ASP A 15 -8.95 -13.64 3.81
CA ASP A 15 -10.00 -14.64 3.86
C ASP A 15 -11.16 -14.24 4.78
N GLU A 16 -12.09 -15.14 5.00
CA GLU A 16 -13.26 -14.95 5.88
C GLU A 16 -12.88 -14.63 7.33
N LEU A 17 -11.74 -15.12 7.81
CA LEU A 17 -11.27 -14.92 9.19
C LEU A 17 -10.60 -13.56 9.37
N THR A 18 -9.93 -13.06 8.36
CA THR A 18 -9.16 -11.83 8.41
C THR A 18 -9.93 -10.61 7.90
N ARG A 19 -10.91 -10.80 7.00
CA ARG A 19 -11.73 -9.74 6.42
C ARG A 19 -12.48 -8.86 7.43
N PRO A 20 -12.99 -9.35 8.55
CA PRO A 20 -13.67 -8.50 9.55
C PRO A 20 -12.81 -7.34 10.07
N ASP A 21 -11.48 -7.47 10.09
CA ASP A 21 -10.57 -6.39 10.45
C ASP A 21 -10.54 -5.27 9.38
N HIS A 22 -11.02 -5.56 8.17
CA HIS A 22 -11.00 -4.73 6.97
C HIS A 22 -12.41 -4.51 6.41
N TYR A 23 -13.31 -4.03 7.24
CA TYR A 23 -14.78 -4.03 7.09
C TYR A 23 -15.33 -3.31 5.85
N TRP A 24 -14.49 -2.58 5.09
CA TRP A 24 -14.88 -2.04 3.78
C TRP A 24 -14.63 -3.02 2.63
N LEU A 25 -13.89 -4.11 2.85
CA LEU A 25 -13.73 -5.15 1.84
C LEU A 25 -14.97 -6.04 1.77
N THR A 26 -15.28 -6.47 0.55
CA THR A 26 -16.36 -7.43 0.25
C THR A 26 -15.79 -8.80 -0.12
N ASP A 27 -16.65 -9.79 -0.31
CA ASP A 27 -16.25 -11.14 -0.74
C ASP A 27 -15.66 -11.19 -2.14
N ASP A 28 -15.97 -10.18 -2.97
CA ASP A 28 -15.43 -10.06 -4.32
C ASP A 28 -14.04 -9.40 -4.37
N ASP A 29 -13.60 -8.79 -3.27
CA ASP A 29 -12.31 -8.09 -3.21
C ASP A 29 -11.16 -9.07 -2.98
N ARG A 30 -10.29 -9.19 -3.98
CA ARG A 30 -9.10 -10.04 -3.90
C ARG A 30 -7.90 -9.23 -3.39
N CYS A 31 -7.61 -9.35 -2.11
CA CYS A 31 -6.54 -8.64 -1.43
C CYS A 31 -5.54 -9.62 -0.81
N TYR A 32 -4.26 -9.29 -0.92
CA TYR A 32 -3.15 -10.10 -0.43
C TYR A 32 -2.16 -9.25 0.36
N PHE A 33 -1.59 -9.79 1.41
CA PHE A 33 -0.62 -9.11 2.27
C PHE A 33 0.60 -10.00 2.56
N LEU A 34 1.72 -9.37 2.93
CA LEU A 34 2.92 -10.10 3.36
C LEU A 34 2.96 -10.25 4.88
N GLY A 35 2.95 -9.16 5.64
CA GLY A 35 3.12 -9.16 7.08
C GLY A 35 1.92 -8.66 7.86
N GLU A 36 1.99 -8.80 9.19
CA GLU A 36 0.98 -8.28 10.11
C GLU A 36 1.55 -7.13 10.94
N TYR A 37 0.90 -5.97 10.87
CA TYR A 37 1.25 -4.77 11.62
C TYR A 37 0.29 -4.57 12.78
N THR A 38 0.81 -4.54 14.00
CA THR A 38 0.02 -4.27 15.21
C THR A 38 0.07 -2.78 15.54
N ALA A 39 -1.08 -2.10 15.43
CA ALA A 39 -1.19 -0.67 15.72
C ALA A 39 -0.94 -0.38 17.21
N GLY A 40 -0.35 0.79 17.50
CA GLY A 40 0.00 1.18 18.87
C GLY A 40 1.32 0.58 19.39
N ARG A 41 1.87 -0.43 18.70
CA ARG A 41 3.16 -1.03 19.04
C ARG A 41 4.30 -0.36 18.28
N GLY A 42 5.46 -0.25 18.94
CA GLY A 42 6.66 0.42 18.40
C GLY A 42 7.52 -0.47 17.49
N TYR A 43 8.69 0.07 17.12
CA TYR A 43 9.66 -0.57 16.22
C TYR A 43 10.17 -1.94 16.70
N SER A 44 10.29 -2.14 18.01
CA SER A 44 10.83 -3.36 18.61
C SER A 44 9.80 -4.48 18.75
N TYR A 45 8.54 -4.24 18.41
CA TYR A 45 7.48 -5.21 18.60
C TYR A 45 7.59 -6.39 17.63
N SER A 46 7.77 -6.10 16.34
CA SER A 46 7.99 -7.11 15.29
C SER A 46 8.77 -6.54 14.13
N GLN A 47 9.30 -7.41 13.26
CA GLN A 47 9.95 -7.00 12.02
C GLN A 47 8.98 -6.26 11.10
N THR A 48 7.70 -6.65 11.07
CA THR A 48 6.66 -5.94 10.28
C THR A 48 6.44 -4.54 10.83
N ASN A 49 6.33 -4.37 12.17
CA ASN A 49 6.19 -3.05 12.77
C ASN A 49 7.40 -2.17 12.45
N GLN A 50 8.61 -2.72 12.60
CA GLN A 50 9.83 -2.00 12.26
C GLN A 50 9.86 -1.55 10.79
N LEU A 51 9.51 -2.46 9.87
CA LEU A 51 9.50 -2.17 8.44
C LEU A 51 8.48 -1.08 8.10
N ILE A 52 7.22 -1.24 8.52
CA ILE A 52 6.14 -0.29 8.23
C ILE A 52 6.44 1.10 8.81
N LEU A 53 6.86 1.20 10.07
CA LEU A 53 7.18 2.47 10.70
C LEU A 53 8.35 3.19 10.03
N ASN A 54 9.38 2.45 9.58
CA ASN A 54 10.48 3.04 8.82
C ASN A 54 10.06 3.42 7.40
N PHE A 55 9.27 2.60 6.73
CA PHE A 55 8.76 2.85 5.38
C PHE A 55 7.88 4.12 5.33
N LYS A 56 7.03 4.31 6.35
CA LYS A 56 6.11 5.47 6.48
C LYS A 56 6.76 6.72 7.07
N LYS A 57 8.05 6.71 7.39
CA LYS A 57 8.75 7.87 7.97
C LYS A 57 8.55 9.11 7.10
N SER A 58 8.11 10.19 7.72
CA SER A 58 7.74 11.43 7.02
C SER A 58 8.94 12.12 6.37
N LEU A 59 8.70 12.83 5.26
CA LEU A 59 9.74 13.55 4.49
C LEU A 59 10.39 14.70 5.28
N ASP A 60 9.74 15.27 6.30
CA ASP A 60 10.34 16.26 7.21
C ASP A 60 11.53 15.73 8.02
N ARG A 61 11.73 14.40 8.01
CA ARG A 61 12.88 13.73 8.59
C ARG A 61 14.06 13.59 7.63
N GLN A 62 13.91 14.05 6.39
CA GLN A 62 15.01 14.03 5.41
C GLN A 62 16.21 14.86 5.91
N GLY A 63 17.42 14.31 5.77
CA GLY A 63 18.64 14.92 6.30
C GLY A 63 18.96 14.59 7.75
N LYS A 64 18.03 13.95 8.51
CA LYS A 64 18.31 13.46 9.87
C LYS A 64 18.90 12.04 9.85
N PRO A 65 19.67 11.63 10.87
CA PRO A 65 20.33 10.30 10.90
C PRO A 65 19.39 9.13 10.66
N GLU A 66 18.17 9.21 11.19
CA GLU A 66 17.17 8.14 11.06
C GLU A 66 16.57 8.02 9.64
N TRP A 67 16.83 8.95 8.74
CA TRP A 67 16.34 8.91 7.35
C TRP A 67 16.87 7.69 6.58
N GLN A 68 18.08 7.23 6.87
CA GLN A 68 18.64 6.01 6.26
C GLN A 68 17.74 4.78 6.41
N TYR A 69 17.00 4.69 7.51
CA TYR A 69 16.09 3.55 7.76
C TYR A 69 14.89 3.55 6.82
N LYS A 70 14.43 4.71 6.31
CA LYS A 70 13.39 4.76 5.29
C LYS A 70 13.88 4.16 3.98
N GLN A 71 15.10 4.49 3.57
CA GLN A 71 15.69 3.95 2.34
C GLN A 71 15.91 2.43 2.45
N SER A 72 16.44 1.97 3.58
CA SER A 72 16.60 0.54 3.86
C SER A 72 15.25 -0.20 3.86
N ALA A 73 14.22 0.38 4.46
CA ALA A 73 12.87 -0.20 4.49
C ALA A 73 12.25 -0.30 3.09
N LEU A 74 12.47 0.71 2.23
CA LEU A 74 12.00 0.69 0.84
C LEU A 74 12.63 -0.48 0.07
N LEU A 75 13.94 -0.65 0.17
CA LEU A 75 14.65 -1.75 -0.50
C LEU A 75 14.26 -3.12 0.06
N GLN A 76 14.06 -3.23 1.37
CA GLN A 76 13.60 -4.45 2.02
C GLN A 76 12.19 -4.81 1.55
N ALA A 77 11.26 -3.85 1.47
CA ALA A 77 9.92 -4.05 0.96
C ALA A 77 9.94 -4.52 -0.51
N ALA A 78 10.72 -3.86 -1.37
CA ALA A 78 10.89 -4.26 -2.76
C ALA A 78 11.44 -5.70 -2.90
N ALA A 79 12.45 -6.05 -2.11
CA ALA A 79 13.01 -7.39 -2.11
C ALA A 79 12.00 -8.46 -1.65
N SER A 80 11.13 -8.15 -0.68
CA SER A 80 10.08 -9.06 -0.22
C SER A 80 8.99 -9.25 -1.27
N PHE A 81 8.56 -8.16 -1.94
CA PHE A 81 7.65 -8.24 -3.07
C PHE A 81 8.25 -9.08 -4.22
N ARG A 82 9.54 -8.88 -4.56
CA ARG A 82 10.20 -9.69 -5.59
C ARG A 82 10.20 -11.18 -5.26
N ARG A 83 10.47 -11.55 -4.00
CA ARG A 83 10.41 -12.96 -3.58
C ARG A 83 9.00 -13.54 -3.71
N ALA A 84 7.99 -12.76 -3.35
CA ALA A 84 6.59 -13.18 -3.38
C ALA A 84 5.99 -13.24 -4.80
N LEU A 85 6.36 -12.29 -5.68
CA LEU A 85 5.84 -12.19 -7.05
C LEU A 85 6.67 -12.98 -8.07
N GLY A 86 7.91 -13.31 -7.73
CA GLY A 86 8.80 -14.06 -8.60
C GLY A 86 9.90 -13.23 -9.26
N LYS A 87 10.77 -13.94 -10.00
CA LYS A 87 11.96 -13.36 -10.62
C LYS A 87 11.59 -12.34 -11.70
N ASP A 88 10.61 -12.68 -12.53
CA ASP A 88 10.17 -11.88 -13.67
C ASP A 88 8.87 -11.12 -13.32
N PRO A 89 8.69 -9.88 -13.80
CA PRO A 89 7.46 -9.14 -13.54
C PRO A 89 6.25 -9.82 -14.21
N PRO A 90 5.15 -10.06 -13.50
CA PRO A 90 3.92 -10.56 -14.10
C PRO A 90 3.33 -9.51 -15.07
N ALA A 91 2.51 -9.97 -16.02
CA ALA A 91 1.83 -9.11 -17.00
C ALA A 91 0.66 -8.32 -16.38
N HIS A 92 0.94 -7.60 -15.29
CA HIS A 92 0.02 -6.72 -14.59
C HIS A 92 0.48 -5.27 -14.72
N VAL A 93 -0.47 -4.33 -14.69
CA VAL A 93 -0.16 -2.94 -14.42
C VAL A 93 -0.15 -2.73 -12.90
N PHE A 94 0.99 -2.34 -12.36
CA PHE A 94 1.13 -2.01 -10.95
C PHE A 94 0.76 -0.56 -10.72
N VAL A 95 -0.27 -0.33 -9.92
CA VAL A 95 -0.76 1.00 -9.58
C VAL A 95 -0.45 1.30 -8.12
N PRO A 96 0.52 2.19 -7.84
CA PRO A 96 0.78 2.61 -6.47
C PRO A 96 -0.43 3.35 -5.92
N MET A 97 -0.81 3.06 -4.66
CA MET A 97 -1.78 3.90 -3.94
C MET A 97 -1.24 5.33 -3.86
N PRO A 98 -2.03 6.34 -4.27
CA PRO A 98 -1.57 7.72 -4.21
C PRO A 98 -1.32 8.16 -2.76
N PRO A 99 -0.26 8.95 -2.50
CA PRO A 99 -0.04 9.51 -1.18
C PRO A 99 -1.14 10.53 -0.83
N SER A 100 -1.31 10.82 0.47
CA SER A 100 -2.28 11.81 0.95
C SER A 100 -1.99 13.25 0.50
N LYS A 101 -0.78 13.54 0.08
CA LYS A 101 -0.38 14.85 -0.44
C LYS A 101 -0.35 14.82 -1.97
N ALA A 102 -1.00 15.80 -2.59
CA ALA A 102 -1.08 15.94 -4.04
C ALA A 102 0.29 16.18 -4.68
N ARG A 103 0.41 15.91 -6.00
CA ARG A 103 1.62 16.25 -6.75
C ARG A 103 1.90 17.75 -6.64
N GLY A 104 3.16 18.11 -6.33
CA GLY A 104 3.57 19.51 -6.10
C GLY A 104 3.56 19.95 -4.64
N ASP A 105 2.96 19.18 -3.73
CA ASP A 105 3.10 19.42 -2.28
C ASP A 105 4.53 19.04 -1.84
N PRO A 106 5.23 19.87 -1.05
CA PRO A 106 6.58 19.55 -0.56
C PRO A 106 6.67 18.24 0.24
N LEU A 107 5.55 17.79 0.81
CA LEU A 107 5.45 16.54 1.56
C LEU A 107 4.87 15.39 0.72
N HIS A 108 4.80 15.53 -0.60
CA HIS A 108 4.39 14.44 -1.50
C HIS A 108 5.41 13.29 -1.44
N ASP A 109 4.98 12.14 -0.91
CA ASP A 109 5.86 10.98 -0.68
C ASP A 109 5.60 9.88 -1.72
N ASP A 110 6.44 9.79 -2.72
CA ASP A 110 6.39 8.83 -3.82
C ASP A 110 6.91 7.42 -3.44
N ARG A 111 6.98 7.10 -2.14
CA ARG A 111 7.61 5.87 -1.63
C ARG A 111 7.07 4.59 -2.27
N MET A 112 5.76 4.53 -2.58
CA MET A 112 5.15 3.36 -3.22
C MET A 112 5.65 3.18 -4.66
N THR A 113 5.68 4.26 -5.44
CA THR A 113 6.21 4.25 -6.81
C THR A 113 7.68 3.86 -6.83
N ARG A 114 8.48 4.41 -5.92
CA ARG A 114 9.92 4.09 -5.80
C ARG A 114 10.13 2.63 -5.40
N MET A 115 9.34 2.11 -4.46
CA MET A 115 9.39 0.70 -4.07
C MET A 115 9.07 -0.21 -5.27
N LEU A 116 7.97 0.06 -5.98
CA LEU A 116 7.55 -0.73 -7.13
C LEU A 116 8.63 -0.77 -8.23
N ARG A 117 9.25 0.37 -8.54
CA ARG A 117 10.35 0.44 -9.52
C ARG A 117 11.61 -0.29 -9.06
N ALA A 118 11.80 -0.47 -7.75
CA ALA A 118 12.92 -1.20 -7.17
C ALA A 118 12.73 -2.73 -7.10
N ILE A 119 11.51 -3.24 -7.35
CA ILE A 119 11.24 -4.69 -7.29
C ILE A 119 12.04 -5.45 -8.37
N TRP A 120 12.04 -4.94 -9.60
CA TRP A 120 12.77 -5.55 -10.73
C TRP A 120 13.73 -4.53 -11.34
N PRO A 121 14.92 -4.32 -10.74
CA PRO A 121 15.89 -3.37 -11.27
C PRO A 121 16.37 -3.77 -12.67
N GLY A 122 16.28 -2.86 -13.63
CA GLY A 122 16.68 -3.10 -15.02
C GLY A 122 15.66 -3.85 -15.88
N GLU A 123 14.52 -4.24 -15.33
CA GLU A 123 13.41 -4.84 -16.06
C GLU A 123 12.24 -3.86 -16.15
N SER A 124 11.44 -3.98 -17.21
CA SER A 124 10.30 -3.09 -17.46
C SER A 124 9.02 -3.63 -16.83
N ALA A 125 8.90 -3.60 -15.51
CA ALA A 125 7.58 -3.74 -14.88
C ALA A 125 6.69 -2.55 -15.26
N ASP A 126 5.44 -2.82 -15.61
CA ASP A 126 4.49 -1.77 -15.97
C ASP A 126 3.95 -1.09 -14.68
N VAL A 127 4.60 -0.01 -14.27
CA VAL A 127 4.26 0.78 -13.08
C VAL A 127 3.67 2.11 -13.52
N ARG A 128 2.37 2.31 -13.25
CA ARG A 128 1.64 3.53 -13.65
C ARG A 128 0.97 4.18 -12.45
N GLU A 129 1.20 5.45 -12.24
CA GLU A 129 0.47 6.28 -11.29
C GLU A 129 -0.90 6.68 -11.87
N LEU A 130 -1.73 5.67 -12.19
CA LEU A 130 -3.04 5.86 -12.81
C LEU A 130 -4.01 6.63 -11.93
N ILE A 131 -3.87 6.53 -10.61
CA ILE A 131 -4.71 7.25 -9.65
C ILE A 131 -3.88 8.39 -9.08
N VAL A 132 -4.41 9.59 -9.18
CA VAL A 132 -3.81 10.79 -8.60
C VAL A 132 -4.77 11.44 -7.61
N GLN A 133 -4.21 11.97 -6.53
CA GLN A 133 -4.97 12.78 -5.57
C GLN A 133 -5.06 14.21 -6.08
N SER A 134 -6.29 14.73 -6.24
CA SER A 134 -6.53 16.06 -6.78
C SER A 134 -6.14 17.18 -5.81
N GLU A 135 -6.27 16.92 -4.50
CA GLU A 135 -6.00 17.89 -3.43
C GLU A 135 -5.27 17.18 -2.29
N SER A 136 -4.37 17.91 -1.61
CA SER A 136 -3.71 17.40 -0.40
C SER A 136 -4.73 17.24 0.72
N THR A 137 -4.71 16.09 1.38
CA THR A 137 -5.50 15.82 2.58
C THR A 137 -4.58 15.67 3.79
N ASP A 138 -5.11 15.91 4.98
CA ASP A 138 -4.39 15.61 6.22
C ASP A 138 -4.30 14.09 6.43
N ALA A 139 -3.23 13.66 7.10
CA ALA A 139 -3.06 12.25 7.38
C ALA A 139 -4.27 11.73 8.18
N VAL A 140 -4.81 10.57 7.78
CA VAL A 140 -6.02 9.95 8.39
C VAL A 140 -5.90 9.78 9.92
N HIS A 141 -4.67 9.75 10.45
CA HIS A 141 -4.41 9.64 11.90
C HIS A 141 -4.75 10.89 12.69
N GLU A 142 -4.91 12.05 12.02
CA GLU A 142 -5.23 13.34 12.64
C GLU A 142 -6.72 13.67 12.60
N GLN A 143 -7.52 12.84 11.89
CA GLN A 143 -8.96 13.05 11.78
C GLN A 143 -9.71 12.24 12.85
N PRO A 144 -10.69 12.85 13.53
CA PRO A 144 -11.48 12.17 14.57
C PRO A 144 -12.36 11.05 14.02
N VAL A 145 -12.70 11.08 12.73
CA VAL A 145 -13.49 10.06 12.03
C VAL A 145 -12.75 9.66 10.76
N ARG A 146 -12.60 8.36 10.57
CA ARG A 146 -11.97 7.83 9.34
C ARG A 146 -12.87 8.07 8.14
N PRO A 147 -12.34 8.53 7.00
CA PRO A 147 -13.14 8.77 5.81
C PRO A 147 -13.70 7.46 5.23
N THR A 148 -14.90 7.54 4.66
CA THR A 148 -15.51 6.43 3.92
C THR A 148 -14.86 6.27 2.55
N PRO A 149 -15.03 5.10 1.87
CA PRO A 149 -14.55 4.92 0.49
C PRO A 149 -15.05 6.01 -0.47
N GLU A 150 -16.29 6.46 -0.33
CA GLU A 150 -16.90 7.48 -1.20
C GLU A 150 -16.23 8.85 -1.00
N GLN A 151 -15.90 9.20 0.24
CA GLN A 151 -15.19 10.45 0.54
C GLN A 151 -13.76 10.43 -0.02
N ILE A 152 -13.07 9.29 0.07
CA ILE A 152 -11.74 9.12 -0.51
C ILE A 152 -11.83 9.16 -2.05
N GLN A 153 -12.78 8.45 -2.64
CA GLN A 153 -13.02 8.40 -4.08
C GLN A 153 -13.25 9.80 -4.68
N ALA A 154 -13.93 10.69 -3.96
CA ALA A 154 -14.17 12.05 -4.40
C ALA A 154 -12.88 12.85 -4.65
N ALA A 155 -11.79 12.51 -3.96
CA ALA A 155 -10.47 13.13 -4.14
C ALA A 155 -9.59 12.44 -5.20
N TYR A 156 -10.00 11.26 -5.72
CA TYR A 156 -9.22 10.51 -6.70
C TYR A 156 -9.61 10.87 -8.13
N ARG A 157 -8.63 10.91 -9.03
CA ARG A 157 -8.81 11.11 -10.48
C ARG A 157 -7.92 10.14 -11.24
N ILE A 158 -8.34 9.76 -12.44
CA ILE A 158 -7.50 8.97 -13.35
C ILE A 158 -6.59 9.91 -14.15
N ASP A 159 -5.30 9.59 -14.17
CA ASP A 159 -4.35 10.19 -15.10
C ASP A 159 -4.50 9.51 -16.47
N THR A 160 -5.31 10.09 -17.32
CA THR A 160 -5.64 9.53 -18.64
C THR A 160 -4.43 9.45 -19.58
N SER A 161 -3.37 10.21 -19.32
CA SER A 161 -2.12 10.12 -20.09
C SER A 161 -1.40 8.78 -19.93
N LEU A 162 -1.69 8.06 -18.82
CA LEU A 162 -1.13 6.74 -18.50
C LEU A 162 -2.12 5.59 -18.75
N ALA A 163 -3.31 5.88 -19.28
CA ALA A 163 -4.38 4.89 -19.45
C ALA A 163 -4.17 3.91 -20.63
N THR A 164 -3.26 4.25 -21.54
CA THR A 164 -3.01 3.46 -22.77
C THR A 164 -1.65 2.77 -22.73
N PRO A 165 -1.53 1.47 -23.10
CA PRO A 165 -2.63 0.58 -23.45
C PRO A 165 -3.53 0.24 -22.25
N GLU A 166 -4.79 -0.08 -22.50
CA GLU A 166 -5.76 -0.43 -21.46
C GLU A 166 -5.30 -1.68 -20.69
N PRO A 167 -5.28 -1.63 -19.34
CA PRO A 167 -4.84 -2.76 -18.53
C PRO A 167 -5.89 -3.87 -18.49
N ARG A 168 -5.45 -5.13 -18.56
CA ARG A 168 -6.32 -6.29 -18.30
C ARG A 168 -6.38 -6.64 -16.82
N ILE A 169 -5.22 -6.54 -16.14
CA ILE A 169 -5.08 -6.82 -14.72
C ILE A 169 -4.36 -5.64 -14.09
N VAL A 170 -4.94 -5.08 -13.05
CA VAL A 170 -4.35 -4.04 -12.23
C VAL A 170 -4.06 -4.59 -10.83
N SER A 171 -2.83 -4.43 -10.39
CA SER A 171 -2.43 -4.64 -9.00
C SER A 171 -2.31 -3.29 -8.30
N ILE A 172 -3.31 -2.95 -7.46
CA ILE A 172 -3.21 -1.79 -6.56
C ILE A 172 -2.26 -2.16 -5.43
N VAL A 173 -1.22 -1.36 -5.23
CA VAL A 173 -0.18 -1.65 -4.21
C VAL A 173 -0.15 -0.56 -3.16
N ASP A 174 -0.24 -0.97 -1.88
CA ASP A 174 -0.16 -0.06 -0.74
C ASP A 174 0.72 -0.64 0.38
N ASP A 175 1.13 0.23 1.29
CA ASP A 175 1.97 -0.18 2.42
C ASP A 175 1.17 -0.92 3.52
N LEU A 176 -0.06 -0.50 3.80
CA LEU A 176 -0.82 -1.05 4.93
C LEU A 176 -2.32 -1.11 4.65
N LEU A 177 -2.85 -2.33 4.55
CA LEU A 177 -4.28 -2.54 4.56
C LEU A 177 -4.83 -2.30 5.98
N THR A 178 -5.64 -1.25 6.11
CA THR A 178 -6.32 -0.91 7.37
C THR A 178 -7.79 -1.36 7.30
N THR A 179 -8.71 -0.44 7.09
CA THR A 179 -10.15 -0.75 6.97
C THR A 179 -10.56 -1.21 5.57
N GLY A 180 -9.68 -1.09 4.58
CA GLY A 180 -9.99 -1.36 3.17
C GLY A 180 -10.55 -0.15 2.39
N ALA A 181 -10.81 0.99 3.06
CA ALA A 181 -11.48 2.14 2.44
C ALA A 181 -10.70 2.71 1.23
N HIS A 182 -9.39 2.86 1.34
CA HIS A 182 -8.55 3.35 0.23
C HIS A 182 -8.55 2.38 -0.97
N PHE A 183 -8.46 1.08 -0.69
CA PHE A 183 -8.55 0.07 -1.75
C PHE A 183 -9.90 0.14 -2.47
N ARG A 184 -11.01 0.19 -1.73
CA ARG A 184 -12.36 0.30 -2.32
C ARG A 184 -12.53 1.54 -3.16
N ALA A 185 -12.07 2.70 -2.66
CA ALA A 185 -12.08 3.95 -3.41
C ALA A 185 -11.29 3.85 -4.72
N ALA A 186 -10.06 3.33 -4.65
CA ALA A 186 -9.19 3.16 -5.81
C ALA A 186 -9.76 2.16 -6.83
N SER A 187 -10.26 1.01 -6.35
CA SER A 187 -10.92 0.01 -7.19
C SER A 187 -12.15 0.58 -7.91
N SER A 188 -12.98 1.35 -7.22
CA SER A 188 -14.16 1.98 -7.82
C SER A 188 -13.80 2.95 -8.94
N VAL A 189 -12.75 3.78 -8.74
CA VAL A 189 -12.30 4.73 -9.77
C VAL A 189 -11.74 3.99 -10.99
N LEU A 190 -10.94 2.93 -10.77
CA LEU A 190 -10.37 2.13 -11.85
C LEU A 190 -11.43 1.36 -12.61
N ALA A 191 -12.36 0.69 -11.93
CA ALA A 191 -13.44 -0.07 -12.55
C ALA A 191 -14.41 0.82 -13.36
N ALA A 192 -14.66 2.05 -12.90
CA ALA A 192 -15.47 3.02 -13.65
C ALA A 192 -14.78 3.46 -14.94
N HIS A 193 -13.44 3.55 -14.96
CA HIS A 193 -12.67 3.95 -16.14
C HIS A 193 -12.35 2.76 -17.07
N PHE A 194 -12.11 1.57 -16.52
CA PHE A 194 -11.78 0.33 -17.21
C PHE A 194 -12.78 -0.79 -16.83
N PRO A 195 -13.95 -0.86 -17.44
CA PRO A 195 -15.04 -1.77 -16.99
C PRO A 195 -14.71 -3.26 -17.06
N ALA A 196 -13.72 -3.66 -17.87
CA ALA A 196 -13.30 -5.07 -18.02
C ALA A 196 -12.05 -5.43 -17.23
N VAL A 197 -11.50 -4.50 -16.42
CA VAL A 197 -10.25 -4.71 -15.69
C VAL A 197 -10.46 -5.64 -14.50
N GLN A 198 -9.54 -6.60 -14.35
CA GLN A 198 -9.44 -7.37 -13.10
C GLN A 198 -8.56 -6.60 -12.11
N ILE A 199 -9.07 -6.37 -10.90
CA ILE A 199 -8.36 -5.60 -9.87
C ILE A 199 -8.00 -6.52 -8.71
N ILE A 200 -6.74 -6.44 -8.25
CA ILE A 200 -6.27 -7.09 -7.03
C ILE A 200 -5.54 -6.07 -6.14
N GLY A 201 -5.61 -6.28 -4.82
CA GLY A 201 -4.85 -5.50 -3.84
C GLY A 201 -3.61 -6.25 -3.35
N LEU A 202 -2.46 -5.61 -3.36
CA LEU A 202 -1.22 -6.14 -2.81
C LEU A 202 -0.69 -5.21 -1.72
N PHE A 203 -0.53 -5.72 -0.51
CA PHE A 203 -0.15 -4.93 0.65
C PHE A 203 1.16 -5.43 1.27
N LEU A 204 2.00 -4.49 1.69
CA LEU A 204 3.19 -4.83 2.46
C LEU A 204 2.82 -5.45 3.81
N ALA A 205 1.72 -4.95 4.42
CA ALA A 205 1.16 -5.55 5.62
C ALA A 205 -0.36 -5.32 5.72
N ARG A 206 -1.05 -6.15 6.51
CA ARG A 206 -2.38 -5.83 7.03
C ARG A 206 -2.29 -5.33 8.48
N ARG A 207 -3.18 -4.45 8.89
CA ARG A 207 -3.33 -4.06 10.29
C ARG A 207 -4.08 -5.15 11.04
N VAL A 208 -3.51 -5.57 12.17
CA VAL A 208 -4.18 -6.48 13.11
C VAL A 208 -4.53 -5.74 14.39
N PRO A 209 -5.63 -6.11 15.07
CA PRO A 209 -5.93 -5.63 16.41
C PRO A 209 -4.81 -6.00 17.38
N ASP A 210 -4.58 -5.17 18.40
CA ASP A 210 -3.73 -5.56 19.50
C ASP A 210 -4.50 -6.50 20.44
N ALA A 211 -4.08 -7.75 20.53
CA ALA A 211 -4.75 -8.75 21.37
C ALA A 211 -4.81 -8.33 22.86
N GLU A 212 -3.84 -7.57 23.34
CA GLU A 212 -3.84 -7.05 24.72
C GLU A 212 -4.85 -5.91 24.92
N SER A 213 -5.29 -5.23 23.88
CA SER A 213 -6.31 -4.17 23.95
C SER A 213 -7.76 -4.71 23.94
N LEU A 214 -7.92 -6.03 23.75
CA LEU A 214 -9.23 -6.72 23.71
C LEU A 214 -9.58 -7.39 25.05
N LEU A 215 -8.69 -7.32 26.03
CA LEU A 215 -8.88 -7.81 27.40
C LEU A 215 -9.13 -6.64 28.37
#